data_4a5a1c35d44ea6c3c98ce8bbaef55efa
#
_entry.id   4a5a1c35d44ea6c3c98ce8bbaef55efa
#
_cell.length_a   1.000
_cell.length_b   1.000
_cell.length_c   1.000
_cell.angle_alpha   90.00
_cell.angle_beta   90.00
_cell.angle_gamma   90.00
#
_symmetry.space_group_name_H-M   'P 1'
#
loop_
_entity.id
_entity.type
_entity.pdbx_description
1 polymer ?
#
loop_
_entity_poly.entity_id
_entity_poly.type
_entity_poly.pdbx_seq_one_letter_code
_entity_poly.pdbx_strand_id
1 'polypeptide(L)'
;MEDEPGQEHYLLQRIDFDNEGNVEMFFKVADYKKGWDGIALQGNMFFNLGTESALFVQDFMDTIIYVNGDQVIPYMVVKSQDWVCKTDLEILGTTDNPSPKGLAMMKLIQHLGAQRRAYNLSDVFVNDSVIGFSYMQGMMGTDALYDKSTGETMVFDRSKDDMLFGEQPSHRQIPTFLYASDRGVFYSLKPSHLPEMKYFISQGLVKDEVIGKNDLDSLDGDANPVLLYYEYKD
;
A
#
# COMPACT_ATOMS: atom_id res chain seq x y z
N MET A 1 -5.91 -17.29 21.23
CA MET A 1 -7.19 -16.87 21.81
C MET A 1 -8.22 -17.45 20.87
N GLU A 2 -9.01 -18.39 21.32
CA GLU A 2 -10.12 -18.94 20.51
C GLU A 2 -11.25 -17.92 20.59
N ASP A 3 -11.80 -17.53 19.43
CA ASP A 3 -12.91 -16.59 19.37
C ASP A 3 -14.16 -17.22 19.99
N GLU A 4 -14.80 -16.50 20.89
CA GLU A 4 -16.09 -16.94 21.44
C GLU A 4 -17.15 -16.91 20.33
N PRO A 5 -18.02 -17.94 20.25
CA PRO A 5 -19.10 -17.96 19.28
C PRO A 5 -20.02 -16.75 19.46
N GLY A 6 -20.11 -15.90 18.44
CA GLY A 6 -20.94 -14.70 18.44
C GLY A 6 -20.19 -13.39 18.67
N GLN A 7 -18.88 -13.40 18.84
CA GLN A 7 -18.09 -12.19 18.92
C GLN A 7 -18.10 -11.47 17.55
N GLU A 8 -18.47 -10.19 17.57
CA GLU A 8 -18.43 -9.34 16.38
C GLU A 8 -17.02 -8.79 16.17
N HIS A 9 -16.51 -8.86 14.94
CA HIS A 9 -15.22 -8.35 14.57
C HIS A 9 -15.37 -7.07 13.75
N TYR A 10 -14.51 -6.09 14.01
CA TYR A 10 -14.50 -4.80 13.33
C TYR A 10 -13.11 -4.49 12.82
N LEU A 11 -13.02 -3.84 11.66
CA LEU A 11 -11.75 -3.51 11.02
C LEU A 11 -11.05 -2.33 11.69
N LEU A 12 -11.81 -1.41 12.26
CA LEU A 12 -11.28 -0.19 12.82
C LEU A 12 -11.94 0.10 14.17
N GLN A 13 -11.11 0.55 15.12
CA GLN A 13 -11.54 1.03 16.42
C GLN A 13 -11.04 2.45 16.62
N ARG A 14 -11.90 3.33 17.09
CA ARG A 14 -11.53 4.65 17.59
C ARG A 14 -11.62 4.65 19.10
N ILE A 15 -10.54 5.09 19.77
CA ILE A 15 -10.48 5.22 21.22
C ILE A 15 -10.39 6.71 21.52
N ASP A 16 -11.37 7.24 22.22
CA ASP A 16 -11.36 8.62 22.72
C ASP A 16 -10.71 8.65 24.11
N PHE A 17 -9.47 9.10 24.16
CA PHE A 17 -8.71 9.17 25.43
C PHE A 17 -9.18 10.31 26.34
N ASP A 18 -9.84 11.33 25.79
CA ASP A 18 -10.32 12.48 26.56
C ASP A 18 -11.66 12.19 27.25
N ASN A 19 -12.40 11.18 26.77
CA ASN A 19 -13.71 10.76 27.28
C ASN A 19 -13.67 9.33 27.87
N GLU A 20 -12.88 9.14 28.92
CA GLU A 20 -12.79 7.88 29.70
C GLU A 20 -12.48 6.62 28.86
N GLY A 21 -11.85 6.80 27.70
CA GLY A 21 -11.52 5.69 26.81
C GLY A 21 -12.72 5.10 26.08
N ASN A 22 -13.71 5.92 25.78
CA ASN A 22 -14.85 5.49 24.95
C ASN A 22 -14.38 4.87 23.63
N VAL A 23 -14.90 3.69 23.31
CA VAL A 23 -14.50 2.92 22.11
C VAL A 23 -15.64 2.86 21.12
N GLU A 24 -15.39 3.35 19.92
CA GLU A 24 -16.29 3.21 18.78
C GLU A 24 -15.74 2.22 17.76
N MET A 25 -16.63 1.38 17.23
CA MET A 25 -16.30 0.31 16.29
C MET A 25 -16.84 0.61 14.92
N PHE A 26 -16.00 0.46 13.88
CA PHE A 26 -16.36 0.75 12.49
C PHE A 26 -16.06 -0.44 11.58
N PHE A 27 -16.89 -0.61 10.55
CA PHE A 27 -16.78 -1.63 9.51
C PHE A 27 -16.75 -3.05 10.07
N LYS A 28 -17.92 -3.52 10.48
CA LYS A 28 -18.11 -4.91 10.92
C LYS A 28 -17.62 -5.87 9.83
N VAL A 29 -16.76 -6.79 10.23
CA VAL A 29 -16.25 -7.84 9.35
C VAL A 29 -17.35 -8.85 9.07
N ALA A 30 -17.58 -9.16 7.80
CA ALA A 30 -18.50 -10.21 7.42
C ALA A 30 -18.00 -11.59 7.89
N ASP A 31 -18.92 -12.50 8.22
CA ASP A 31 -18.58 -13.81 8.80
C ASP A 31 -17.60 -14.63 7.95
N TYR A 32 -17.65 -14.51 6.62
CA TYR A 32 -16.72 -15.21 5.73
C TYR A 32 -15.28 -14.68 5.78
N LYS A 33 -15.08 -13.50 6.38
CA LYS A 33 -13.79 -12.89 6.62
C LYS A 33 -13.18 -13.27 7.98
N LYS A 34 -13.89 -14.01 8.80
CA LYS A 34 -13.35 -14.59 10.03
C LYS A 34 -12.19 -15.50 9.68
N GLY A 35 -11.06 -15.32 10.35
CA GLY A 35 -9.82 -16.02 10.03
C GLY A 35 -8.79 -15.13 9.33
N TRP A 36 -9.15 -13.93 8.91
CA TRP A 36 -8.21 -12.89 8.46
C TRP A 36 -7.58 -12.16 9.63
N ASP A 37 -8.18 -12.32 10.81
CA ASP A 37 -7.68 -11.71 12.03
C ASP A 37 -6.23 -12.11 12.27
N GLY A 38 -5.33 -11.14 12.16
CA GLY A 38 -3.90 -11.34 12.30
C GLY A 38 -3.17 -11.79 11.01
N ILE A 39 -3.81 -11.69 9.85
CA ILE A 39 -3.14 -11.76 8.57
C ILE A 39 -2.98 -10.33 8.05
N ALA A 40 -1.78 -9.79 8.14
CA ALA A 40 -1.39 -8.54 7.49
C ALA A 40 -0.39 -8.87 6.39
N LEU A 41 -0.73 -8.58 5.14
CA LEU A 41 0.15 -8.72 3.99
C LEU A 41 0.93 -7.44 3.74
N GLN A 42 0.40 -6.31 4.17
CA GLN A 42 1.03 -5.00 4.02
C GLN A 42 1.43 -4.42 5.37
N GLY A 43 2.54 -3.70 5.37
CA GLY A 43 3.10 -3.09 6.58
C GLY A 43 2.46 -1.76 6.96
N ASN A 44 1.82 -1.06 6.02
CA ASN A 44 1.21 0.25 6.24
C ASN A 44 -0.22 0.26 5.73
N MET A 45 -1.16 0.49 6.62
CA MET A 45 -2.59 0.57 6.33
C MET A 45 -3.13 2.01 6.43
N PHE A 46 -2.36 2.95 7.00
CA PHE A 46 -2.75 4.33 7.14
C PHE A 46 -1.85 5.25 6.32
N PHE A 47 -2.47 6.13 5.55
CA PHE A 47 -1.80 7.12 4.70
C PHE A 47 -2.29 8.51 5.09
N ASN A 48 -1.39 9.35 5.57
CA ASN A 48 -1.73 10.67 6.07
C ASN A 48 -2.22 11.61 4.96
N LEU A 49 -3.29 12.35 5.24
CA LEU A 49 -3.79 13.46 4.42
C LEU A 49 -3.52 14.83 5.05
N GLY A 50 -2.84 14.87 6.18
CA GLY A 50 -2.56 16.07 6.96
C GLY A 50 -2.35 15.72 8.43
N THR A 51 -2.54 16.69 9.31
CA THR A 51 -2.31 16.51 10.75
C THR A 51 -3.44 15.75 11.47
N GLU A 52 -4.66 15.80 10.94
CA GLU A 52 -5.86 15.30 11.63
C GLU A 52 -6.67 14.28 10.83
N SER A 53 -6.19 13.91 9.63
CA SER A 53 -6.90 12.99 8.77
C SER A 53 -5.96 11.99 8.08
N ALA A 54 -6.50 10.83 7.80
CA ALA A 54 -5.79 9.76 7.10
C ALA A 54 -6.73 8.98 6.18
N LEU A 55 -6.15 8.30 5.23
CA LEU A 55 -6.81 7.23 4.49
C LEU A 55 -6.42 5.90 5.13
N PHE A 56 -7.37 5.01 5.24
CA PHE A 56 -7.18 3.65 5.72
C PHE A 56 -7.53 2.66 4.63
N VAL A 57 -6.70 1.66 4.47
CA VAL A 57 -6.93 0.50 3.62
C VAL A 57 -6.62 -0.77 4.38
N GLN A 58 -7.33 -1.83 4.08
CA GLN A 58 -7.15 -3.15 4.68
C GLN A 58 -6.93 -4.19 3.59
N ASP A 59 -6.15 -5.22 3.89
CA ASP A 59 -5.98 -6.36 3.00
C ASP A 59 -7.32 -6.90 2.51
N PHE A 60 -7.39 -7.20 1.22
CA PHE A 60 -8.57 -7.74 0.53
C PHE A 60 -9.80 -6.83 0.45
N MET A 61 -9.74 -5.60 0.97
CA MET A 61 -10.77 -4.60 0.73
C MET A 61 -10.55 -3.87 -0.60
N ASP A 62 -11.65 -3.55 -1.25
CA ASP A 62 -11.72 -2.72 -2.46
C ASP A 62 -11.98 -1.24 -2.14
N THR A 63 -12.02 -0.89 -0.87
CA THR A 63 -12.48 0.41 -0.38
C THR A 63 -11.38 1.12 0.37
N ILE A 64 -11.09 2.33 -0.04
CA ILE A 64 -10.28 3.30 0.70
C ILE A 64 -11.21 4.05 1.65
N ILE A 65 -10.87 4.12 2.92
CA ILE A 65 -11.67 4.72 3.97
C ILE A 65 -11.01 6.02 4.42
N TYR A 66 -11.79 7.08 4.51
CA TYR A 66 -11.37 8.34 5.12
C TYR A 66 -11.62 8.31 6.61
N VAL A 67 -10.61 8.72 7.37
CA VAL A 67 -10.63 8.77 8.84
C VAL A 67 -10.18 10.15 9.28
N ASN A 68 -10.97 10.80 10.12
CA ASN A 68 -10.55 11.94 10.93
C ASN A 68 -11.16 11.83 12.33
N GLY A 69 -10.93 12.83 13.19
CA GLY A 69 -11.43 12.80 14.57
C GLY A 69 -12.92 12.49 14.70
N ASP A 70 -13.74 12.94 13.74
CA ASP A 70 -15.21 12.89 13.82
C ASP A 70 -15.84 11.89 12.85
N GLN A 71 -15.13 11.52 11.79
CA GLN A 71 -15.70 10.75 10.67
C GLN A 71 -14.84 9.55 10.30
N VAL A 72 -15.54 8.44 10.04
CA VAL A 72 -14.98 7.22 9.45
C VAL A 72 -15.91 6.79 8.34
N ILE A 73 -15.59 7.17 7.09
CA ILE A 73 -16.49 6.99 5.94
C ILE A 73 -15.76 6.39 4.73
N PRO A 74 -16.45 5.67 3.84
CA PRO A 74 -15.89 5.28 2.56
C PRO A 74 -15.50 6.54 1.75
N TYR A 75 -14.25 6.56 1.27
CA TYR A 75 -13.72 7.64 0.44
C TYR A 75 -13.80 7.29 -1.04
N MET A 76 -13.33 6.09 -1.39
CA MET A 76 -13.29 5.60 -2.77
C MET A 76 -13.46 4.09 -2.79
N VAL A 77 -14.20 3.58 -3.77
CA VAL A 77 -14.32 2.14 -4.04
C VAL A 77 -13.66 1.83 -5.38
N VAL A 78 -12.67 0.93 -5.36
CA VAL A 78 -11.99 0.46 -6.56
C VAL A 78 -12.78 -0.69 -7.18
N LYS A 79 -13.53 -0.39 -8.24
CA LYS A 79 -14.36 -1.40 -8.92
C LYS A 79 -13.54 -2.14 -9.98
N SER A 80 -13.31 -3.43 -9.77
CA SER A 80 -12.73 -4.34 -10.74
C SER A 80 -13.54 -5.64 -10.76
N GLN A 81 -13.76 -6.22 -11.94
CA GLN A 81 -14.38 -7.53 -12.07
C GLN A 81 -13.51 -8.65 -11.49
N ASP A 82 -12.21 -8.41 -11.45
CA ASP A 82 -11.21 -9.36 -10.97
C ASP A 82 -10.89 -9.18 -9.48
N TRP A 83 -11.58 -8.28 -8.76
CA TRP A 83 -11.33 -8.10 -7.34
C TRP A 83 -11.60 -9.40 -6.56
N VAL A 84 -10.75 -9.66 -5.56
CA VAL A 84 -10.91 -10.80 -4.67
C VAL A 84 -12.34 -10.85 -4.10
N CYS A 85 -12.96 -12.01 -4.15
CA CYS A 85 -14.34 -12.18 -3.74
C CYS A 85 -14.47 -13.19 -2.59
N LYS A 86 -15.68 -13.33 -2.07
CA LYS A 86 -16.00 -14.23 -0.96
C LYS A 86 -15.49 -15.66 -1.19
N THR A 87 -15.72 -16.22 -2.37
CA THR A 87 -15.31 -17.59 -2.72
C THR A 87 -13.81 -17.80 -2.73
N ASP A 88 -13.03 -16.78 -3.09
CA ASP A 88 -11.57 -16.86 -3.05
C ASP A 88 -11.08 -16.99 -1.59
N LEU A 89 -11.76 -16.33 -0.67
CA LEU A 89 -11.36 -16.22 0.73
C LEU A 89 -11.86 -17.39 1.58
N GLU A 90 -12.91 -18.08 1.16
CA GLU A 90 -13.40 -19.30 1.80
C GLU A 90 -12.36 -20.43 1.78
N ILE A 91 -11.36 -20.35 0.89
CA ILE A 91 -10.21 -21.27 0.88
C ILE A 91 -9.45 -21.24 2.21
N LEU A 92 -9.43 -20.12 2.91
CA LEU A 92 -8.79 -20.00 4.23
C LEU A 92 -9.57 -20.71 5.34
N GLY A 93 -10.90 -20.80 5.22
CA GLY A 93 -11.80 -21.34 6.24
C GLY A 93 -12.10 -22.84 6.12
N THR A 94 -11.72 -23.48 5.01
CA THR A 94 -12.10 -24.88 4.72
C THR A 94 -11.14 -25.94 5.27
N THR A 95 -10.09 -25.55 5.98
CA THR A 95 -9.20 -26.53 6.58
C THR A 95 -9.70 -26.92 7.96
N ASP A 96 -10.37 -28.08 8.05
CA ASP A 96 -10.70 -28.79 9.30
C ASP A 96 -9.46 -29.10 10.17
N ASN A 97 -8.31 -28.67 9.73
CA ASN A 97 -7.06 -28.76 10.43
C ASN A 97 -6.42 -27.36 10.40
N PRO A 98 -6.10 -26.74 11.54
CA PRO A 98 -5.42 -25.47 11.57
C PRO A 98 -4.03 -25.66 10.96
N SER A 99 -3.96 -25.57 9.63
CA SER A 99 -2.69 -25.39 8.96
C SER A 99 -2.01 -24.17 9.60
N PRO A 100 -0.70 -24.21 9.83
CA PRO A 100 0.03 -23.02 10.26
C PRO A 100 -0.46 -21.83 9.41
N LYS A 101 -0.86 -20.73 10.03
CA LYS A 101 -1.44 -19.54 9.36
C LYS A 101 -0.66 -19.18 8.08
N GLY A 102 0.66 -19.37 8.06
CA GLY A 102 1.51 -19.16 6.90
C GLY A 102 1.21 -20.06 5.69
N LEU A 103 0.86 -21.33 5.91
CA LEU A 103 0.57 -22.25 4.80
C LEU A 103 -0.79 -21.94 4.15
N ALA A 104 -1.79 -21.58 4.95
CA ALA A 104 -3.10 -21.15 4.44
C ALA A 104 -2.95 -19.87 3.59
N MET A 105 -2.14 -18.92 4.05
CA MET A 105 -1.84 -17.70 3.32
C MET A 105 -1.12 -17.99 2.00
N MET A 106 -0.09 -18.83 1.99
CA MET A 106 0.58 -19.21 0.75
C MET A 106 -0.38 -19.81 -0.28
N LYS A 107 -1.29 -20.67 0.15
CA LYS A 107 -2.31 -21.27 -0.73
C LYS A 107 -3.25 -20.20 -1.29
N LEU A 108 -3.68 -19.25 -0.45
CA LEU A 108 -4.50 -18.12 -0.91
C LEU A 108 -3.75 -17.30 -1.97
N ILE A 109 -2.53 -16.86 -1.68
CA ILE A 109 -1.73 -16.08 -2.63
C ILE A 109 -1.51 -16.83 -3.96
N GLN A 110 -1.22 -18.12 -3.91
CA GLN A 110 -1.12 -18.96 -5.11
C GLN A 110 -2.43 -19.02 -5.89
N HIS A 111 -3.56 -19.16 -5.19
CA HIS A 111 -4.88 -19.14 -5.80
C HIS A 111 -5.18 -17.79 -6.46
N LEU A 112 -4.98 -16.67 -5.74
CA LEU A 112 -5.19 -15.33 -6.25
C LEU A 112 -4.27 -15.04 -7.46
N GLY A 113 -3.04 -15.54 -7.42
CA GLY A 113 -2.09 -15.48 -8.53
C GLY A 113 -2.59 -16.23 -9.76
N ALA A 114 -3.02 -17.48 -9.59
CA ALA A 114 -3.55 -18.34 -10.68
C ALA A 114 -4.83 -17.77 -11.30
N GLN A 115 -5.70 -17.15 -10.50
CA GLN A 115 -6.94 -16.51 -10.95
C GLN A 115 -6.74 -15.06 -11.39
N ARG A 116 -5.52 -14.51 -11.31
CA ARG A 116 -5.19 -13.12 -11.61
C ARG A 116 -6.08 -12.11 -10.85
N ARG A 117 -6.44 -12.43 -9.60
CA ARG A 117 -7.27 -11.58 -8.77
C ARG A 117 -6.55 -10.29 -8.40
N ALA A 118 -7.32 -9.19 -8.31
CA ALA A 118 -6.89 -7.93 -7.73
C ALA A 118 -7.12 -7.95 -6.21
N TYR A 119 -6.16 -7.49 -5.43
CA TYR A 119 -6.22 -7.44 -3.97
C TYR A 119 -5.16 -6.51 -3.39
N ASN A 120 -5.26 -6.18 -2.12
CA ASN A 120 -4.29 -5.39 -1.34
C ASN A 120 -4.01 -3.99 -1.92
N LEU A 121 -4.92 -3.07 -1.68
CA LEU A 121 -4.65 -1.65 -1.87
C LEU A 121 -3.50 -1.20 -1.00
N SER A 122 -2.57 -0.44 -1.56
CA SER A 122 -1.40 0.12 -0.86
C SER A 122 -0.98 1.45 -1.49
N ASP A 123 0.01 2.09 -0.88
CA ASP A 123 0.66 3.30 -1.39
C ASP A 123 -0.33 4.39 -1.83
N VAL A 124 -1.40 4.55 -1.02
CA VAL A 124 -2.48 5.49 -1.34
C VAL A 124 -2.02 6.91 -1.08
N PHE A 125 -2.22 7.77 -2.04
CA PHE A 125 -2.02 9.21 -1.89
C PHE A 125 -3.11 10.01 -2.61
N VAL A 126 -3.32 11.22 -2.14
CA VAL A 126 -4.31 12.16 -2.71
C VAL A 126 -3.67 13.53 -2.77
N ASN A 127 -3.80 14.18 -3.92
CA ASN A 127 -3.57 15.61 -4.08
C ASN A 127 -4.80 16.27 -4.74
N ASP A 128 -4.70 17.53 -5.13
CA ASP A 128 -5.84 18.27 -5.72
C ASP A 128 -6.33 17.65 -7.02
N SER A 129 -5.45 17.08 -7.83
CA SER A 129 -5.75 16.61 -9.18
C SER A 129 -5.99 15.10 -9.26
N VAL A 130 -5.28 14.30 -8.45
CA VAL A 130 -5.29 12.85 -8.60
C VAL A 130 -5.44 12.11 -7.27
N ILE A 131 -5.93 10.87 -7.36
CA ILE A 131 -5.81 9.85 -6.32
C ILE A 131 -4.94 8.75 -6.90
N GLY A 132 -3.79 8.48 -6.26
CA GLY A 132 -2.91 7.39 -6.63
C GLY A 132 -3.01 6.25 -5.63
N PHE A 133 -2.88 5.02 -6.10
CA PHE A 133 -2.81 3.83 -5.26
C PHE A 133 -2.16 2.68 -6.02
N SER A 134 -1.60 1.74 -5.26
CA SER A 134 -1.09 0.48 -5.80
C SER A 134 -1.98 -0.68 -5.35
N TYR A 135 -1.97 -1.77 -6.09
CA TYR A 135 -2.61 -3.02 -5.70
C TYR A 135 -1.91 -4.22 -6.35
N MET A 136 -2.17 -5.40 -5.84
CA MET A 136 -1.70 -6.63 -6.48
C MET A 136 -2.70 -7.10 -7.53
N GLN A 137 -2.21 -7.42 -8.74
CA GLN A 137 -2.98 -8.11 -9.78
C GLN A 137 -2.33 -9.48 -10.01
N GLY A 138 -2.92 -10.51 -9.44
CA GLY A 138 -2.28 -11.82 -9.38
C GLY A 138 -1.02 -11.78 -8.51
N MET A 139 0.15 -11.92 -9.13
CA MET A 139 1.47 -11.85 -8.47
C MET A 139 2.25 -10.57 -8.81
N MET A 140 1.63 -9.64 -9.52
CA MET A 140 2.29 -8.41 -10.00
C MET A 140 1.73 -7.20 -9.25
N GLY A 141 2.63 -6.31 -8.83
CA GLY A 141 2.26 -4.97 -8.38
C GLY A 141 1.73 -4.16 -9.56
N THR A 142 0.67 -3.43 -9.35
CA THR A 142 -0.01 -2.61 -10.35
C THR A 142 -0.29 -1.26 -9.72
N ASP A 143 0.06 -0.19 -10.42
CA ASP A 143 -0.19 1.17 -9.98
C ASP A 143 -1.39 1.76 -10.73
N ALA A 144 -2.15 2.62 -10.07
CA ALA A 144 -3.28 3.31 -10.65
C ALA A 144 -3.30 4.79 -10.25
N LEU A 145 -3.70 5.62 -11.20
CA LEU A 145 -3.95 7.04 -11.00
C LEU A 145 -5.36 7.37 -11.45
N TYR A 146 -6.18 7.84 -10.55
CA TYR A 146 -7.52 8.37 -10.83
C TYR A 146 -7.45 9.89 -10.98
N ASP A 147 -7.77 10.42 -12.14
CA ASP A 147 -7.87 11.85 -12.42
C ASP A 147 -9.22 12.37 -11.95
N LYS A 148 -9.20 13.30 -10.99
CA LYS A 148 -10.43 13.87 -10.41
C LYS A 148 -11.18 14.78 -11.38
N SER A 149 -10.50 15.35 -12.36
CA SER A 149 -11.09 16.29 -13.31
C SER A 149 -11.85 15.59 -14.44
N THR A 150 -11.31 14.46 -14.91
CA THR A 150 -11.90 13.66 -16.00
C THR A 150 -12.73 12.49 -15.49
N GLY A 151 -12.47 12.01 -14.28
CA GLY A 151 -13.06 10.79 -13.73
C GLY A 151 -12.45 9.51 -14.34
N GLU A 152 -11.37 9.63 -15.07
CA GLU A 152 -10.69 8.50 -15.70
C GLU A 152 -9.64 7.87 -14.78
N THR A 153 -9.43 6.58 -14.93
CA THR A 153 -8.37 5.84 -14.21
C THR A 153 -7.36 5.30 -15.21
N MET A 154 -6.10 5.69 -15.02
CA MET A 154 -4.96 5.08 -15.71
C MET A 154 -4.39 3.97 -14.83
N VAL A 155 -4.09 2.82 -15.43
CA VAL A 155 -3.53 1.65 -14.75
C VAL A 155 -2.24 1.24 -15.43
N PHE A 156 -1.19 0.99 -14.65
CA PHE A 156 0.11 0.56 -15.16
C PHE A 156 0.59 -0.67 -14.42
N ASP A 157 1.00 -1.68 -15.13
CA ASP A 157 1.68 -2.87 -14.61
C ASP A 157 3.20 -2.69 -14.50
N ARG A 158 3.72 -1.61 -15.09
CA ARG A 158 5.14 -1.22 -15.08
C ARG A 158 5.28 0.29 -15.10
N SER A 159 5.94 0.83 -14.12
CA SER A 159 6.37 2.23 -14.11
C SER A 159 7.86 2.32 -14.45
N LYS A 160 8.22 3.38 -15.15
CA LYS A 160 9.61 3.74 -15.41
C LYS A 160 9.89 5.02 -14.64
N ASP A 161 10.86 4.97 -13.75
CA ASP A 161 11.34 6.18 -13.10
C ASP A 161 12.30 6.92 -14.02
N ASP A 162 11.74 7.75 -14.89
CA ASP A 162 12.48 8.58 -15.81
C ASP A 162 12.96 9.90 -15.20
N MET A 163 12.65 10.17 -13.96
CA MET A 163 13.17 11.31 -13.20
C MET A 163 14.52 10.99 -12.55
N LEU A 164 14.64 9.81 -11.97
CA LEU A 164 15.87 9.34 -11.33
C LEU A 164 16.84 8.73 -12.35
N PHE A 165 16.34 7.94 -13.28
CA PHE A 165 17.14 7.21 -14.24
C PHE A 165 17.06 7.80 -15.65
N GLY A 166 18.11 7.59 -16.44
CA GLY A 166 18.11 7.91 -17.87
C GLY A 166 17.20 7.00 -18.68
N GLU A 167 17.43 6.92 -20.00
CA GLU A 167 16.58 6.16 -20.95
C GLU A 167 16.56 4.63 -20.72
N GLN A 168 17.47 4.10 -19.93
CA GLN A 168 17.53 2.67 -19.66
C GLN A 168 16.41 2.24 -18.70
N PRO A 169 15.66 1.17 -19.04
CA PRO A 169 14.59 0.70 -18.18
C PRO A 169 15.18 0.11 -16.89
N SER A 170 14.97 0.80 -15.78
CA SER A 170 15.08 0.17 -14.47
C SER A 170 13.82 -0.67 -14.26
N HIS A 171 13.97 -2.00 -14.14
CA HIS A 171 12.85 -2.90 -13.86
C HIS A 171 12.55 -3.03 -12.37
N ARG A 172 13.20 -2.24 -11.51
CA ARG A 172 13.07 -2.34 -10.07
C ARG A 172 12.69 -0.99 -9.48
N GLN A 173 11.58 -0.97 -8.77
CA GLN A 173 11.27 0.10 -7.83
C GLN A 173 12.21 -0.04 -6.62
N ILE A 174 13.35 0.63 -6.64
CA ILE A 174 14.29 0.65 -5.51
C ILE A 174 13.75 1.49 -4.36
N PRO A 175 13.24 2.71 -4.60
CA PRO A 175 12.67 3.53 -3.54
C PRO A 175 11.30 3.02 -3.10
N THR A 176 11.05 3.06 -1.80
CA THR A 176 9.74 2.75 -1.23
C THR A 176 8.96 4.04 -1.07
N PHE A 177 7.74 4.10 -1.60
CA PHE A 177 6.82 5.22 -1.41
C PHE A 177 6.61 5.49 0.08
N LEU A 178 6.62 6.76 0.47
CA LEU A 178 6.37 7.20 1.84
C LEU A 178 5.15 8.10 1.93
N TYR A 179 5.12 9.15 1.11
CA TYR A 179 4.14 10.21 1.27
C TYR A 179 4.05 11.04 -0.02
N ALA A 180 2.88 11.57 -0.33
CA ALA A 180 2.68 12.60 -1.35
C ALA A 180 2.10 13.87 -0.72
N SER A 181 2.56 15.01 -1.22
CA SER A 181 2.06 16.34 -0.87
C SER A 181 1.54 17.03 -2.13
N ASP A 182 1.02 18.25 -1.99
CA ASP A 182 0.61 19.09 -3.14
C ASP A 182 1.79 19.49 -4.04
N ARG A 183 3.03 19.39 -3.53
CA ARG A 183 4.23 19.83 -4.25
C ARG A 183 5.08 18.69 -4.81
N GLY A 184 4.88 17.47 -4.36
CA GLY A 184 5.72 16.35 -4.81
C GLY A 184 5.52 15.09 -4.00
N VAL A 185 6.29 14.08 -4.36
CA VAL A 185 6.25 12.74 -3.79
C VAL A 185 7.56 12.41 -3.10
N PHE A 186 7.46 11.81 -1.93
CA PHE A 186 8.60 11.36 -1.13
C PHE A 186 8.70 9.85 -1.15
N TYR A 187 9.92 9.38 -1.42
CA TYR A 187 10.29 7.97 -1.35
C TYR A 187 11.43 7.77 -0.37
N SER A 188 11.55 6.56 0.15
CA SER A 188 12.66 6.14 1.00
C SER A 188 13.56 5.17 0.25
N LEU A 189 14.85 5.51 0.19
CA LEU A 189 15.90 4.58 -0.18
C LEU A 189 16.47 3.95 1.10
N LYS A 190 16.17 2.69 1.33
CA LYS A 190 16.66 1.96 2.51
C LYS A 190 18.18 1.74 2.42
N PRO A 191 18.89 1.66 3.55
CA PRO A 191 20.33 1.38 3.56
C PRO A 191 20.71 0.09 2.80
N SER A 192 19.85 -0.92 2.83
CA SER A 192 20.04 -2.16 2.07
C SER A 192 20.10 -1.98 0.54
N HIS A 193 19.54 -0.88 0.02
CA HIS A 193 19.54 -0.56 -1.41
C HIS A 193 20.67 0.40 -1.82
N LEU A 194 21.44 0.94 -0.86
CA LEU A 194 22.54 1.83 -1.16
C LEU A 194 23.60 1.21 -2.09
N PRO A 195 24.03 -0.05 -1.91
CA PRO A 195 25.00 -0.66 -2.80
C PRO A 195 24.53 -0.72 -4.26
N GLU A 196 23.25 -1.02 -4.49
CA GLU A 196 22.65 -1.07 -5.83
C GLU A 196 22.56 0.34 -6.42
N MET A 197 22.17 1.34 -5.62
CA MET A 197 22.09 2.74 -6.09
C MET A 197 23.48 3.30 -6.43
N LYS A 198 24.50 3.05 -5.61
CA LYS A 198 25.90 3.41 -5.91
C LYS A 198 26.39 2.75 -7.19
N TYR A 199 26.04 1.49 -7.42
CA TYR A 199 26.36 0.82 -8.66
C TYR A 199 25.69 1.54 -9.85
N PHE A 200 24.41 1.92 -9.78
CA PHE A 200 23.75 2.65 -10.86
C PHE A 200 24.38 4.03 -11.12
N ILE A 201 24.77 4.76 -10.09
CA ILE A 201 25.50 6.02 -10.21
C ILE A 201 26.82 5.79 -10.94
N SER A 202 27.61 4.78 -10.53
CA SER A 202 28.90 4.46 -11.14
C SER A 202 28.79 4.04 -12.61
N GLN A 203 27.67 3.49 -13.03
CA GLN A 203 27.37 3.14 -14.42
C GLN A 203 26.79 4.31 -15.24
N GLY A 204 26.60 5.50 -14.65
CA GLY A 204 25.99 6.65 -15.30
C GLY A 204 24.50 6.45 -15.64
N LEU A 205 23.81 5.55 -14.93
CA LEU A 205 22.39 5.29 -15.14
C LEU A 205 21.50 6.29 -14.40
N VAL A 206 22.01 6.92 -13.34
CA VAL A 206 21.32 8.00 -12.62
C VAL A 206 21.59 9.32 -13.30
N LYS A 207 20.53 10.08 -13.56
CA LYS A 207 20.64 11.38 -14.26
C LYS A 207 21.53 12.37 -13.53
N ASP A 208 22.17 13.26 -14.29
CA ASP A 208 23.09 14.26 -13.74
C ASP A 208 22.38 15.35 -12.96
N GLU A 209 21.11 15.58 -13.26
CA GLU A 209 20.27 16.58 -12.60
C GLU A 209 19.83 16.16 -11.20
N VAL A 210 20.04 14.89 -10.81
CA VAL A 210 19.67 14.40 -9.47
C VAL A 210 20.58 15.03 -8.42
N ILE A 211 20.00 15.92 -7.62
CA ILE A 211 20.72 16.66 -6.56
C ILE A 211 21.08 15.67 -5.44
N GLY A 212 22.31 15.78 -4.95
CA GLY A 212 22.79 14.96 -3.82
C GLY A 212 23.18 13.52 -4.16
N LYS A 213 23.10 13.09 -5.43
CA LYS A 213 23.45 11.72 -5.81
C LYS A 213 24.87 11.31 -5.39
N ASN A 214 25.84 12.25 -5.44
CA ASN A 214 27.22 11.99 -5.08
C ASN A 214 27.43 11.88 -3.56
N ASP A 215 26.52 12.40 -2.75
CA ASP A 215 26.59 12.31 -1.29
C ASP A 215 26.32 10.89 -0.80
N LEU A 216 25.65 10.08 -1.62
CA LEU A 216 25.37 8.67 -1.33
C LEU A 216 26.66 7.85 -1.18
N ASP A 217 27.78 8.25 -1.80
CA ASP A 217 29.03 7.54 -1.70
C ASP A 217 29.59 7.51 -0.28
N SER A 218 29.29 8.53 0.52
CA SER A 218 29.72 8.65 1.92
C SER A 218 28.87 7.81 2.89
N LEU A 219 27.70 7.29 2.46
CA LEU A 219 26.82 6.51 3.29
C LEU A 219 27.16 5.02 3.24
N ASP A 220 26.89 4.30 4.32
CA ASP A 220 27.11 2.85 4.44
C ASP A 220 25.80 2.12 4.82
N GLY A 221 25.91 0.81 5.06
CA GLY A 221 24.76 -0.01 5.40
C GLY A 221 24.10 0.30 6.75
N ASP A 222 24.80 1.04 7.62
CA ASP A 222 24.31 1.45 8.94
C ASP A 222 23.74 2.89 8.91
N ALA A 223 23.74 3.54 7.74
CA ALA A 223 23.19 4.87 7.58
C ALA A 223 21.66 4.90 7.79
N ASN A 224 21.13 6.08 8.09
CA ASN A 224 19.69 6.29 8.04
C ASN A 224 19.17 6.15 6.60
N PRO A 225 17.89 5.78 6.40
CA PRO A 225 17.27 5.83 5.08
C PRO A 225 17.42 7.21 4.43
N VAL A 226 17.71 7.22 3.13
CA VAL A 226 17.79 8.47 2.35
C VAL A 226 16.41 8.83 1.84
N LEU A 227 16.03 10.10 2.00
CA LEU A 227 14.78 10.62 1.48
C LEU A 227 14.99 11.11 0.04
N LEU A 228 14.22 10.57 -0.89
CA LEU A 228 14.14 11.04 -2.28
C LEU A 228 12.88 11.88 -2.43
N TYR A 229 13.03 13.07 -3.00
CA TYR A 229 11.92 13.99 -3.26
C TYR A 229 11.79 14.25 -4.75
N TYR A 230 10.60 13.99 -5.28
CA TYR A 230 10.21 14.25 -6.66
C TYR A 230 9.21 15.39 -6.68
N GLU A 231 9.63 16.53 -7.20
CA GLU A 231 8.79 17.71 -7.29
C GLU A 231 7.86 17.63 -8.50
N TYR A 232 6.58 17.97 -8.31
CA TYR A 232 5.67 18.12 -9.44
C TYR A 232 6.07 19.34 -10.26
N LYS A 233 5.96 19.22 -11.57
CA LYS A 233 6.12 20.39 -12.45
C LYS A 233 4.78 21.10 -12.57
N ASP A 234 4.83 22.41 -12.41
CA ASP A 234 3.71 23.30 -12.71
C ASP A 234 3.31 23.24 -14.21
#